data_cd14298416f38b3a6cf66c72a9259bf7
#
_entry.id   cd14298416f38b3a6cf66c72a9259bf7
#
_cell.length_a   1.000
_cell.length_b   1.000
_cell.length_c   1.000
_cell.angle_alpha   90.00
_cell.angle_beta   90.00
_cell.angle_gamma   90.00
#
_symmetry.space_group_name_H-M   'P 1'
#
loop_
_entity.id
_entity.type
_entity.pdbx_description
1 polymer ?
#
loop_
_entity_poly.entity_id
_entity_poly.type
_entity_poly.pdbx_seq_one_letter_code
_entity_poly.pdbx_strand_id
1 'polypeptide(L)'
;GMSSTGLSIIYHVLNSLNDVQAERVFSPWHDMEALMRAHSLPLYGLETFTPLWKFDAIGFSLPYELLGTNMLQILELSGIPLLSSERGDDDPIVIAGGCAVVNPEPFAEFIDAFCIGDGEEVVVEVAQTLIRTKGMTRRKRLEKLAEIEGIYVPSLYELESLHDGTIIV
;
A
#
# COMPACT_ATOMS: atom_id res chain seq x y z
N GLY A 1 13.73 9.68 2.44
CA GLY A 1 12.30 9.71 2.64
C GLY A 1 11.64 11.02 2.23
N MET A 2 11.83 12.11 2.96
CA MET A 2 11.08 13.37 2.74
C MET A 2 11.38 14.10 1.41
N SER A 3 12.45 13.77 0.71
CA SER A 3 12.87 14.39 -0.55
C SER A 3 12.66 13.50 -1.79
N SER A 4 11.78 12.51 -1.72
CA SER A 4 11.47 11.65 -2.87
C SER A 4 10.60 12.42 -3.88
N THR A 5 11.14 12.66 -5.07
CA THR A 5 10.42 13.32 -6.18
C THR A 5 9.18 12.50 -6.59
N GLY A 6 9.30 11.18 -6.72
CA GLY A 6 8.18 10.32 -7.06
C GLY A 6 7.02 10.42 -6.07
N LEU A 7 7.31 10.37 -4.75
CA LEU A 7 6.27 10.55 -3.73
C LEU A 7 5.59 11.92 -3.85
N SER A 8 6.37 12.98 -4.13
CA SER A 8 5.81 14.33 -4.29
C SER A 8 4.90 14.43 -5.52
N ILE A 9 5.27 13.79 -6.63
CA ILE A 9 4.44 13.76 -7.84
C ILE A 9 3.12 13.04 -7.55
N ILE A 10 3.17 11.82 -7.02
CA ILE A 10 1.97 11.04 -6.66
C ILE A 10 1.06 11.82 -5.70
N TYR A 11 1.65 12.45 -4.67
CA TYR A 11 0.90 13.29 -3.73
C TYR A 11 0.16 14.44 -4.43
N HIS A 12 0.82 15.15 -5.35
CA HIS A 12 0.20 16.25 -6.10
C HIS A 12 -0.86 15.76 -7.09
N VAL A 13 -0.60 14.65 -7.80
CA VAL A 13 -1.56 14.05 -8.73
C VAL A 13 -2.83 13.65 -7.99
N LEU A 14 -2.72 12.93 -6.87
CA LEU A 14 -3.89 12.52 -6.08
C LEU A 14 -4.68 13.71 -5.54
N ASN A 15 -4.00 14.72 -4.99
CA ASN A 15 -4.67 15.92 -4.44
C ASN A 15 -5.18 16.89 -5.53
N SER A 16 -4.91 16.64 -6.81
CA SER A 16 -5.56 17.36 -7.91
C SER A 16 -6.95 16.81 -8.26
N LEU A 17 -7.29 15.63 -7.75
CA LEU A 17 -8.60 15.00 -7.94
C LEU A 17 -9.61 15.53 -6.91
N ASN A 18 -10.82 15.87 -7.34
CA ASN A 18 -11.81 16.53 -6.47
C ASN A 18 -12.28 15.68 -5.28
N ASP A 19 -12.30 14.33 -5.45
CA ASP A 19 -12.88 13.40 -4.47
C ASP A 19 -11.80 12.60 -3.73
N VAL A 20 -10.54 13.04 -3.79
CA VAL A 20 -9.38 12.38 -3.19
C VAL A 20 -8.65 13.34 -2.27
N GLN A 21 -8.34 12.86 -1.08
CA GLN A 21 -7.41 13.51 -0.15
C GLN A 21 -6.26 12.55 0.12
N ALA A 22 -5.08 12.89 -0.34
CA ALA A 22 -3.86 12.18 -0.03
C ALA A 22 -3.09 12.88 1.08
N GLU A 23 -2.60 12.09 2.03
CA GLU A 23 -1.76 12.55 3.13
C GLU A 23 -0.43 11.80 3.13
N ARG A 24 0.57 12.42 3.71
CA ARG A 24 1.91 11.84 3.81
C ARG A 24 2.13 11.24 5.19
N VAL A 25 2.86 10.15 5.21
CA VAL A 25 3.36 9.54 6.44
C VAL A 25 4.78 9.06 6.21
N PHE A 26 5.58 9.09 7.26
CA PHE A 26 6.95 8.58 7.24
C PHE A 26 7.16 7.67 8.43
N SER A 27 8.01 6.64 8.25
CA SER A 27 8.46 5.82 9.36
C SER A 27 9.09 6.70 10.44
N PRO A 28 8.60 6.65 11.68
CA PRO A 28 9.14 7.45 12.77
C PRO A 28 10.54 6.99 13.13
N TRP A 29 11.36 7.90 13.64
CA TRP A 29 12.65 7.55 14.21
C TRP A 29 12.48 6.89 15.59
N HIS A 30 13.49 6.21 16.07
CA HIS A 30 13.42 5.35 17.27
C HIS A 30 12.88 6.05 18.53
N ASP A 31 13.18 7.33 18.74
CA ASP A 31 12.68 8.12 19.86
C ASP A 31 11.16 8.34 19.78
N MET A 32 10.67 8.71 18.61
CA MET A 32 9.24 8.89 18.35
C MET A 32 8.50 7.55 18.39
N GLU A 33 9.07 6.50 17.79
CA GLU A 33 8.53 5.14 17.87
C GLU A 33 8.35 4.69 19.32
N ALA A 34 9.38 4.89 20.17
CA ALA A 34 9.32 4.52 21.57
C ALA A 34 8.19 5.26 22.33
N LEU A 35 8.00 6.56 22.04
CA LEU A 35 6.91 7.33 22.62
C LEU A 35 5.54 6.86 22.13
N MET A 36 5.39 6.57 20.84
CA MET A 36 4.15 6.06 20.27
C MET A 36 3.76 4.73 20.92
N ARG A 37 4.71 3.80 21.07
CA ARG A 37 4.49 2.51 21.74
C ARG A 37 4.14 2.68 23.22
N ALA A 38 4.86 3.55 23.94
CA ALA A 38 4.64 3.80 25.36
C ALA A 38 3.25 4.40 25.66
N HIS A 39 2.72 5.19 24.74
CA HIS A 39 1.43 5.87 24.90
C HIS A 39 0.30 5.24 24.06
N SER A 40 0.55 4.10 23.42
CA SER A 40 -0.42 3.43 22.53
C SER A 40 -1.01 4.37 21.45
N LEU A 41 -0.17 5.25 20.92
CA LEU A 41 -0.57 6.20 19.87
C LEU A 41 -0.39 5.54 18.49
N PRO A 42 -1.45 5.45 17.66
CA PRO A 42 -1.33 4.93 16.32
C PRO A 42 -0.58 5.93 15.41
N LEU A 43 0.06 5.41 14.37
CA LEU A 43 0.64 6.26 13.34
C LEU A 43 -0.48 6.98 12.54
N TYR A 44 -0.22 8.21 12.12
CA TYR A 44 -1.21 9.10 11.53
C TYR A 44 -0.65 9.88 10.33
N GLY A 45 -1.53 10.35 9.46
CA GLY A 45 -1.20 11.26 8.36
C GLY A 45 -0.76 12.63 8.90
N LEU A 46 0.19 13.26 8.21
CA LEU A 46 0.82 14.51 8.69
C LEU A 46 -0.05 15.74 8.48
N GLU A 47 -1.02 15.70 7.58
CA GLU A 47 -1.84 16.86 7.23
C GLU A 47 -3.03 17.02 8.18
N THR A 48 -3.74 15.93 8.52
CA THR A 48 -4.93 15.99 9.38
C THR A 48 -4.80 15.26 10.70
N PHE A 49 -3.67 14.59 10.95
CA PHE A 49 -3.46 13.73 12.11
C PHE A 49 -4.47 12.57 12.20
N THR A 50 -5.03 12.17 11.06
CA THR A 50 -5.94 11.03 10.98
C THR A 50 -5.16 9.72 11.12
N PRO A 51 -5.55 8.79 12.00
CA PRO A 51 -4.91 7.47 12.09
C PRO A 51 -4.97 6.72 10.77
N LEU A 52 -3.87 6.03 10.41
CA LEU A 52 -3.74 5.39 9.10
C LEU A 52 -4.79 4.34 8.82
N TRP A 53 -5.26 3.61 9.84
CA TRP A 53 -6.31 2.61 9.68
C TRP A 53 -7.67 3.18 9.26
N LYS A 54 -7.86 4.52 9.27
CA LYS A 54 -9.08 5.19 8.81
C LYS A 54 -9.07 5.59 7.33
N PHE A 55 -7.95 5.42 6.64
CA PHE A 55 -7.87 5.70 5.22
C PHE A 55 -8.45 4.55 4.38
N ASP A 56 -8.93 4.85 3.19
CA ASP A 56 -9.42 3.83 2.24
C ASP A 56 -8.29 2.99 1.63
N ALA A 57 -7.09 3.57 1.54
CA ALA A 57 -5.88 2.90 1.06
C ALA A 57 -4.61 3.52 1.63
N ILE A 58 -3.52 2.75 1.64
CA ILE A 58 -2.16 3.18 2.01
C ILE A 58 -1.23 2.81 0.86
N GLY A 59 -0.53 3.82 0.32
CA GLY A 59 0.45 3.64 -0.74
C GLY A 59 1.89 3.69 -0.21
N PHE A 60 2.67 2.66 -0.51
CA PHE A 60 4.10 2.61 -0.23
C PHE A 60 4.92 2.87 -1.50
N SER A 61 5.85 3.81 -1.41
CA SER A 61 6.89 3.98 -2.42
C SER A 61 8.13 3.18 -1.99
N LEU A 62 8.42 2.11 -2.72
CA LEU A 62 9.52 1.19 -2.45
C LEU A 62 10.61 1.32 -3.54
N PRO A 63 11.54 2.29 -3.44
CA PRO A 63 12.62 2.43 -4.39
C PRO A 63 13.67 1.32 -4.30
N TYR A 64 13.77 0.60 -3.17
CA TYR A 64 14.66 -0.53 -2.94
C TYR A 64 14.14 -1.42 -1.79
N GLU A 65 14.56 -2.67 -1.77
CA GLU A 65 14.00 -3.75 -0.94
C GLU A 65 14.21 -3.54 0.57
N LEU A 66 15.28 -2.88 0.98
CA LEU A 66 15.58 -2.63 2.41
C LEU A 66 14.50 -1.79 3.13
N LEU A 67 13.63 -1.12 2.37
CA LEU A 67 12.50 -0.40 2.96
C LEU A 67 11.34 -1.30 3.40
N GLY A 68 11.38 -2.60 3.10
CA GLY A 68 10.36 -3.54 3.52
C GLY A 68 10.16 -3.57 5.04
N THR A 69 11.22 -3.50 5.82
CA THR A 69 11.12 -3.45 7.30
C THR A 69 10.45 -2.17 7.79
N ASN A 70 10.70 -1.03 7.15
CA ASN A 70 10.04 0.22 7.49
C ASN A 70 8.55 0.20 7.11
N MET A 71 8.20 -0.47 6.02
CA MET A 71 6.81 -0.70 5.63
C MET A 71 6.08 -1.51 6.70
N LEU A 72 6.66 -2.63 7.16
CA LEU A 72 6.09 -3.45 8.23
C LEU A 72 5.95 -2.66 9.53
N GLN A 73 6.94 -1.85 9.90
CA GLN A 73 6.88 -0.96 11.07
C GLN A 73 5.72 0.03 10.96
N ILE A 74 5.50 0.62 9.79
CA ILE A 74 4.38 1.56 9.55
C ILE A 74 3.05 0.84 9.73
N LEU A 75 2.86 -0.36 9.17
CA LEU A 75 1.63 -1.14 9.33
C LEU A 75 1.38 -1.50 10.81
N GLU A 76 2.41 -2.01 11.49
CA GLU A 76 2.34 -2.37 12.91
C GLU A 76 1.94 -1.17 13.79
N LEU A 77 2.66 -0.04 13.67
CA LEU A 77 2.37 1.17 14.43
C LEU A 77 1.01 1.78 14.10
N SER A 78 0.46 1.44 12.94
CA SER A 78 -0.88 1.88 12.51
C SER A 78 -1.98 0.96 13.02
N GLY A 79 -1.67 -0.18 13.62
CA GLY A 79 -2.65 -1.19 14.04
C GLY A 79 -3.31 -1.91 12.87
N ILE A 80 -2.65 -1.94 11.69
CA ILE A 80 -3.13 -2.62 10.49
C ILE A 80 -2.48 -4.01 10.45
N PRO A 81 -3.25 -5.08 10.20
CA PRO A 81 -2.70 -6.43 10.13
C PRO A 81 -1.55 -6.50 9.10
N LEU A 82 -0.44 -7.14 9.49
CA LEU A 82 0.74 -7.23 8.63
C LEU A 82 0.45 -8.06 7.38
N LEU A 83 -0.14 -9.25 7.57
CA LEU A 83 -0.47 -10.13 6.46
C LEU A 83 -1.72 -9.63 5.72
N SER A 84 -1.67 -9.62 4.40
CA SER A 84 -2.80 -9.24 3.55
C SER A 84 -4.01 -10.15 3.76
N SER A 85 -3.75 -11.44 4.07
CA SER A 85 -4.79 -12.45 4.36
C SER A 85 -5.54 -12.22 5.67
N GLU A 86 -5.01 -11.43 6.60
CA GLU A 86 -5.63 -11.11 7.88
C GLU A 86 -6.49 -9.83 7.82
N ARG A 87 -6.42 -9.07 6.72
CA ARG A 87 -7.16 -7.81 6.55
C ARG A 87 -8.61 -8.08 6.14
N GLY A 88 -9.53 -7.43 6.83
CA GLY A 88 -10.96 -7.46 6.53
C GLY A 88 -11.42 -6.35 5.58
N ASP A 89 -12.75 -6.24 5.43
CA ASP A 89 -13.38 -5.26 4.54
C ASP A 89 -13.19 -3.80 5.02
N ASP A 90 -13.03 -3.61 6.33
CA ASP A 90 -12.86 -2.29 6.96
C ASP A 90 -11.39 -1.82 6.98
N ASP A 91 -10.43 -2.71 6.72
CA ASP A 91 -9.03 -2.35 6.69
C ASP A 91 -8.66 -1.64 5.38
N PRO A 92 -7.68 -0.70 5.40
CA PRO A 92 -7.19 -0.06 4.19
C PRO A 92 -6.65 -1.07 3.17
N ILE A 93 -6.79 -0.77 1.88
CA ILE A 93 -6.07 -1.50 0.83
C ILE A 93 -4.61 -1.03 0.85
N VAL A 94 -3.68 -1.96 0.99
CA VAL A 94 -2.24 -1.67 1.03
C VAL A 94 -1.64 -1.87 -0.35
N ILE A 95 -1.10 -0.80 -0.93
CA ILE A 95 -0.59 -0.76 -2.30
C ILE A 95 0.89 -0.39 -2.27
N ALA A 96 1.70 -0.99 -3.11
CA ALA A 96 3.10 -0.61 -3.28
C ALA A 96 3.45 -0.30 -4.73
N GLY A 97 4.35 0.65 -4.92
CA GLY A 97 4.93 1.02 -6.21
C GLY A 97 6.40 1.40 -6.06
N GLY A 98 7.09 1.57 -7.17
CA GLY A 98 8.52 1.94 -7.23
C GLY A 98 9.41 0.80 -7.73
N CYS A 99 10.73 1.03 -7.78
CA CYS A 99 11.65 0.11 -8.46
C CYS A 99 11.72 -1.29 -7.82
N ALA A 100 11.53 -1.40 -6.49
CA ALA A 100 11.59 -2.70 -5.81
C ALA A 100 10.43 -3.63 -6.17
N VAL A 101 9.29 -3.09 -6.63
CA VAL A 101 8.12 -3.91 -6.94
C VAL A 101 8.18 -4.62 -8.31
N VAL A 102 9.26 -4.44 -9.06
CA VAL A 102 9.54 -5.26 -10.27
C VAL A 102 9.70 -6.74 -9.88
N ASN A 103 10.15 -7.01 -8.65
CA ASN A 103 10.09 -8.33 -8.04
C ASN A 103 9.16 -8.26 -6.81
N PRO A 104 7.83 -8.43 -6.98
CA PRO A 104 6.85 -8.24 -5.92
C PRO A 104 6.81 -9.38 -4.91
N GLU A 105 7.22 -10.59 -5.28
CA GLU A 105 7.03 -11.81 -4.50
C GLU A 105 7.57 -11.77 -3.06
N PRO A 106 8.73 -11.14 -2.76
CA PRO A 106 9.19 -10.99 -1.38
C PRO A 106 8.23 -10.21 -0.46
N PHE A 107 7.32 -9.43 -1.04
CA PHE A 107 6.35 -8.61 -0.33
C PHE A 107 4.89 -9.06 -0.51
N ALA A 108 4.66 -10.13 -1.29
CA ALA A 108 3.32 -10.56 -1.70
C ALA A 108 2.40 -10.92 -0.52
N GLU A 109 2.96 -11.42 0.58
CA GLU A 109 2.18 -11.72 1.78
C GLU A 109 1.70 -10.47 2.53
N PHE A 110 2.38 -9.31 2.34
CA PHE A 110 2.13 -8.09 3.10
C PHE A 110 1.38 -7.02 2.31
N ILE A 111 1.42 -7.07 1.00
CA ILE A 111 0.87 -6.06 0.08
C ILE A 111 -0.33 -6.64 -0.65
N ASP A 112 -1.40 -5.86 -0.75
CA ASP A 112 -2.63 -6.28 -1.42
C ASP A 112 -2.54 -6.11 -2.94
N ALA A 113 -1.88 -5.04 -3.40
CA ALA A 113 -1.73 -4.75 -4.82
C ALA A 113 -0.41 -4.03 -5.10
N PHE A 114 0.21 -4.34 -6.22
CA PHE A 114 1.44 -3.69 -6.70
C PHE A 114 1.16 -2.90 -7.97
N CYS A 115 1.68 -1.68 -8.04
CA CYS A 115 1.73 -0.86 -9.24
C CYS A 115 3.08 -1.08 -9.92
N ILE A 116 3.09 -1.83 -11.02
CA ILE A 116 4.30 -2.17 -11.79
C ILE A 116 4.35 -1.23 -13.00
N GLY A 117 5.37 -0.39 -13.07
CA GLY A 117 5.55 0.61 -14.14
C GLY A 117 5.44 2.04 -13.64
N ASP A 118 5.08 2.96 -14.55
CA ASP A 118 4.97 4.38 -14.26
C ASP A 118 3.71 4.68 -13.43
N GLY A 119 3.94 5.22 -12.22
CA GLY A 119 2.88 5.38 -11.22
C GLY A 119 1.94 6.55 -11.45
N GLU A 120 2.33 7.56 -12.24
CA GLU A 120 1.61 8.84 -12.33
C GLU A 120 0.22 8.71 -12.96
N GLU A 121 0.07 7.85 -13.98
CA GLU A 121 -1.21 7.60 -14.63
C GLU A 121 -2.02 6.54 -13.87
N VAL A 122 -1.37 5.44 -13.50
CA VAL A 122 -1.99 4.31 -12.80
C VAL A 122 -2.61 4.72 -11.47
N VAL A 123 -1.97 5.64 -10.73
CA VAL A 123 -2.49 6.08 -9.42
C VAL A 123 -3.85 6.78 -9.53
N VAL A 124 -4.13 7.45 -10.65
CA VAL A 124 -5.44 8.08 -10.91
C VAL A 124 -6.52 7.01 -11.10
N GLU A 125 -6.24 5.99 -11.91
CA GLU A 125 -7.17 4.87 -12.13
C GLU A 125 -7.42 4.07 -10.85
N VAL A 126 -6.38 3.84 -10.06
CA VAL A 126 -6.46 3.21 -8.74
C VAL A 126 -7.39 4.02 -7.83
N ALA A 127 -7.16 5.32 -7.69
CA ALA A 127 -7.97 6.19 -6.83
C ALA A 127 -9.45 6.19 -7.27
N GLN A 128 -9.72 6.32 -8.56
CA GLN A 128 -11.09 6.26 -9.11
C GLN A 128 -11.75 4.91 -8.88
N THR A 129 -10.98 3.82 -8.99
CA THR A 129 -11.49 2.47 -8.74
C THR A 129 -11.82 2.27 -7.27
N LEU A 130 -10.97 2.75 -6.35
CA LEU A 130 -11.24 2.72 -4.92
C LEU A 130 -12.50 3.50 -4.54
N ILE A 131 -12.73 4.67 -5.15
CA ILE A 131 -13.95 5.46 -4.97
C ILE A 131 -15.18 4.68 -5.45
N ARG A 132 -15.14 4.13 -6.68
CA ARG A 132 -16.26 3.38 -7.26
C ARG A 132 -16.60 2.10 -6.50
N THR A 133 -15.61 1.50 -5.86
CA THR A 133 -15.77 0.23 -5.13
C THR A 133 -15.97 0.42 -3.63
N LYS A 134 -16.10 1.65 -3.15
CA LYS A 134 -16.35 1.94 -1.73
C LYS A 134 -17.60 1.23 -1.24
N GLY A 135 -17.49 0.49 -0.12
CA GLY A 135 -18.58 -0.32 0.43
C GLY A 135 -18.75 -1.72 -0.19
N MET A 136 -17.94 -2.09 -1.18
CA MET A 136 -17.81 -3.47 -1.63
C MET A 136 -16.90 -4.27 -0.69
N THR A 137 -17.04 -5.60 -0.72
CA THR A 137 -16.10 -6.48 0.00
C THR A 137 -14.67 -6.28 -0.51
N ARG A 138 -13.70 -6.49 0.39
CA ARG A 138 -12.27 -6.39 0.05
C ARG A 138 -11.91 -7.18 -1.21
N ARG A 139 -12.36 -8.44 -1.31
CA ARG A 139 -12.12 -9.28 -2.48
C ARG A 139 -12.58 -8.62 -3.78
N LYS A 140 -13.80 -8.08 -3.82
CA LYS A 140 -14.32 -7.39 -5.01
C LYS A 140 -13.54 -6.13 -5.35
N ARG A 141 -13.08 -5.39 -4.33
CA ARG A 141 -12.21 -4.22 -4.53
C ARG A 141 -10.89 -4.62 -5.18
N LEU A 142 -10.26 -5.70 -4.71
CA LEU A 142 -9.02 -6.24 -5.26
C LEU A 142 -9.21 -6.78 -6.69
N GLU A 143 -10.30 -7.50 -6.96
CA GLU A 143 -10.66 -7.95 -8.31
C GLU A 143 -10.79 -6.76 -9.28
N LYS A 144 -11.39 -5.65 -8.84
CA LYS A 144 -11.51 -4.43 -9.66
C LYS A 144 -10.18 -3.68 -9.84
N LEU A 145 -9.29 -3.72 -8.87
CA LEU A 145 -7.95 -3.17 -9.01
C LEU A 145 -7.12 -3.99 -10.01
N ALA A 146 -7.26 -5.31 -10.02
CA ALA A 146 -6.55 -6.19 -10.95
C ALA A 146 -6.97 -6.02 -12.42
N GLU A 147 -8.11 -5.35 -12.71
CA GLU A 147 -8.52 -5.00 -14.08
C GLU A 147 -7.71 -3.82 -14.67
N ILE A 148 -6.96 -3.09 -13.84
CA ILE A 148 -6.13 -1.96 -14.26
C ILE A 148 -4.79 -2.50 -14.79
N GLU A 149 -4.37 -2.05 -15.98
CA GLU A 149 -3.08 -2.41 -16.55
C GLU A 149 -1.93 -1.98 -15.63
N GLY A 150 -0.98 -2.87 -15.39
CA GLY A 150 0.15 -2.62 -14.48
C GLY A 150 -0.16 -2.89 -12.99
N ILE A 151 -1.37 -3.31 -12.64
CA ILE A 151 -1.69 -3.73 -11.26
C ILE A 151 -1.59 -5.25 -11.14
N TYR A 152 -0.75 -5.69 -10.20
CA TYR A 152 -0.64 -7.07 -9.78
C TYR A 152 -1.22 -7.26 -8.38
N VAL A 153 -2.15 -8.19 -8.22
CA VAL A 153 -2.81 -8.54 -6.95
C VAL A 153 -2.46 -9.98 -6.61
N PRO A 154 -1.48 -10.24 -5.72
CA PRO A 154 -0.99 -11.60 -5.44
C PRO A 154 -2.07 -12.60 -5.04
N SER A 155 -3.04 -12.18 -4.24
CA SER A 155 -4.11 -13.06 -3.73
C SER A 155 -5.06 -13.60 -4.80
N LEU A 156 -4.97 -13.13 -6.05
CA LEU A 156 -5.78 -13.61 -7.18
C LEU A 156 -5.04 -14.64 -8.04
N TYR A 157 -3.79 -14.96 -7.71
CA TYR A 157 -2.98 -15.93 -8.44
C TYR A 157 -2.66 -17.12 -7.54
N GLU A 158 -2.66 -18.31 -8.12
CA GLU A 158 -2.17 -19.51 -7.48
C GLU A 158 -0.80 -19.87 -8.09
N LEU A 159 0.19 -20.10 -7.23
CA LEU A 159 1.53 -20.48 -7.64
C LEU A 159 1.63 -22.00 -7.59
N GLU A 160 1.79 -22.65 -8.73
CA GLU A 160 2.10 -24.08 -8.81
C GLU A 160 3.61 -24.28 -9.00
N SER A 161 4.23 -25.03 -8.09
CA SER A 161 5.62 -25.47 -8.24
C SER A 161 5.66 -26.82 -8.91
N LEU A 162 6.33 -26.92 -10.04
CA LEU A 162 6.65 -28.19 -10.68
C LEU A 162 7.78 -28.93 -9.93
N HIS A 163 7.89 -30.23 -10.14
CA HIS A 163 8.91 -31.08 -9.51
C HIS A 163 10.36 -30.66 -9.83
N ASP A 164 10.59 -29.90 -10.88
CA ASP A 164 11.89 -29.33 -11.27
C ASP A 164 12.20 -27.97 -10.66
N GLY A 165 11.29 -27.46 -9.81
CA GLY A 165 11.41 -26.13 -9.19
C GLY A 165 10.90 -24.97 -10.06
N THR A 166 10.34 -25.25 -11.24
CA THR A 166 9.68 -24.24 -12.07
C THR A 166 8.37 -23.80 -11.42
N ILE A 167 8.13 -22.51 -11.35
CA ILE A 167 6.88 -21.92 -10.86
C ILE A 167 6.00 -21.59 -12.06
N ILE A 168 4.76 -22.04 -12.02
CA ILE A 168 3.71 -21.67 -12.99
C ILE A 168 2.69 -20.79 -12.27
N VAL A 169 2.26 -19.72 -12.93
CA VAL A 169 1.25 -18.77 -12.43
C VAL A 169 -0.03 -18.94 -13.24
#